data_a9f80a74290af8950c72de3d8ce8a589
#
_entry.id   a9f80a74290af8950c72de3d8ce8a589
#
_cell.length_a   1.000
_cell.length_b   1.000
_cell.length_c   1.000
_cell.angle_alpha   90.00
_cell.angle_beta   90.00
_cell.angle_gamma   90.00
#
_symmetry.space_group_name_H-M   'P 1'
#
loop_
_entity.id
_entity.type
_entity.pdbx_description
1 polymer ?
#
loop_
_entity_poly.entity_id
_entity_poly.type
_entity_poly.pdbx_seq_one_letter_code
_entity_poly.pdbx_strand_id
1 'polypeptide(L)'
;VCSAFFSMSETAMMASNRIRLRHMAQEGHRGARLAVALLGKTDQLLGVILLGNTLVNSVAAMLTGSIALRVFGHEKWALEAGALFVTFCLLVFSEITPKVAGATYPDWLAVRIGYILTPLLRVAYPVVWFVNLFVQPLLSLLHLQPKAGHESSRLSPEELRGVVLESGRFIPQQHRSILLNLFELEQLTVEDIMTPRGEIESIDIAAPIDAIKEQLATSFH
;
A
#
# COMPACT_ATOMS: atom_id res chain seq x y z
N VAL A 1 -21.01 -15.14 9.46
CA VAL A 1 -20.02 -15.70 8.50
C VAL A 1 -19.79 -14.73 7.34
N CYS A 2 -20.82 -14.30 6.60
CA CYS A 2 -20.65 -13.40 5.45
C CYS A 2 -20.03 -12.04 5.85
N SER A 3 -20.50 -11.42 6.95
CA SER A 3 -19.92 -10.18 7.45
C SER A 3 -18.45 -10.34 7.88
N ALA A 4 -18.13 -11.43 8.59
CA ALA A 4 -16.76 -11.77 8.94
C ALA A 4 -15.84 -11.92 7.72
N PHE A 5 -16.36 -12.49 6.62
CA PHE A 5 -15.62 -12.59 5.36
C PHE A 5 -15.30 -11.21 4.77
N PHE A 6 -16.27 -10.30 4.71
CA PHE A 6 -16.03 -8.94 4.19
C PHE A 6 -15.06 -8.15 5.08
N SER A 7 -15.23 -8.23 6.40
CA SER A 7 -14.37 -7.55 7.37
C SER A 7 -12.92 -8.06 7.31
N MET A 8 -12.74 -9.37 7.20
CA MET A 8 -11.42 -9.99 7.01
C MET A 8 -10.79 -9.59 5.66
N SER A 9 -11.62 -9.56 4.60
CA SER A 9 -11.17 -9.22 3.24
C SER A 9 -10.66 -7.80 3.16
N GLU A 10 -11.35 -6.84 3.77
CA GLU A 10 -10.94 -5.44 3.85
C GLU A 10 -9.55 -5.34 4.45
N THR A 11 -9.37 -5.88 5.65
CA THR A 11 -8.10 -5.78 6.38
C THR A 11 -6.98 -6.53 5.68
N ALA A 12 -7.22 -7.75 5.20
CA ALA A 12 -6.21 -8.54 4.51
C ALA A 12 -5.73 -7.87 3.22
N MET A 13 -6.65 -7.31 2.42
CA MET A 13 -6.28 -6.64 1.18
C MET A 13 -5.50 -5.35 1.43
N MET A 14 -5.89 -4.56 2.45
CA MET A 14 -5.20 -3.31 2.79
C MET A 14 -3.84 -3.54 3.45
N ALA A 15 -3.71 -4.55 4.33
CA ALA A 15 -2.47 -4.87 5.02
C ALA A 15 -1.48 -5.69 4.18
N SER A 16 -1.90 -6.20 3.01
CA SER A 16 -1.06 -7.07 2.18
C SER A 16 0.12 -6.32 1.54
N ASN A 17 1.26 -7.01 1.46
CA ASN A 17 2.46 -6.45 0.85
C ASN A 17 2.36 -6.54 -0.69
N ARG A 18 2.15 -5.38 -1.34
CA ARG A 18 2.01 -5.28 -2.80
C ARG A 18 3.23 -5.80 -3.57
N ILE A 19 4.43 -5.62 -3.04
CA ILE A 19 5.68 -6.07 -3.69
C ILE A 19 5.72 -7.60 -3.67
N ARG A 20 5.44 -8.20 -2.52
CA ARG A 20 5.41 -9.66 -2.35
C ARG A 20 4.34 -10.31 -3.21
N LEU A 21 3.12 -9.73 -3.25
CA LEU A 21 2.06 -10.22 -4.12
C LEU A 21 2.41 -10.14 -5.61
N ARG A 22 3.09 -9.08 -6.05
CA ARG A 22 3.60 -8.96 -7.43
C ARG A 22 4.63 -10.03 -7.76
N HIS A 23 5.56 -10.30 -6.85
CA HIS A 23 6.56 -11.35 -7.01
C HIS A 23 5.89 -12.73 -7.15
N MET A 24 4.96 -13.07 -6.26
CA MET A 24 4.19 -14.33 -6.35
C MET A 24 3.35 -14.40 -7.65
N ALA A 25 2.84 -13.28 -8.13
CA ALA A 25 2.10 -13.22 -9.40
C ALA A 25 3.01 -13.49 -10.60
N GLN A 26 4.27 -13.04 -10.57
CA GLN A 26 5.30 -13.33 -11.59
C GLN A 26 5.72 -14.80 -11.57
N GLU A 27 5.77 -15.43 -10.39
CA GLU A 27 6.02 -16.86 -10.22
C GLU A 27 4.86 -17.75 -10.69
N GLY A 28 3.76 -17.15 -11.17
CA GLY A 28 2.64 -17.88 -11.76
C GLY A 28 1.47 -18.18 -10.81
N HIS A 29 1.49 -17.69 -9.57
CA HIS A 29 0.38 -17.86 -8.63
C HIS A 29 -0.87 -17.09 -9.08
N ARG A 30 -1.89 -17.81 -9.53
CA ARG A 30 -3.15 -17.21 -10.04
C ARG A 30 -3.85 -16.32 -9.02
N GLY A 31 -3.92 -16.75 -7.76
CA GLY A 31 -4.55 -15.97 -6.69
C GLY A 31 -3.83 -14.65 -6.40
N ALA A 32 -2.49 -14.63 -6.44
CA ALA A 32 -1.70 -13.43 -6.29
C ALA A 32 -1.93 -12.45 -7.46
N ARG A 33 -2.05 -12.97 -8.68
CA ARG A 33 -2.39 -12.16 -9.87
C ARG A 33 -3.76 -11.50 -9.74
N LEU A 34 -4.76 -12.24 -9.24
CA LEU A 34 -6.09 -11.68 -8.97
C LEU A 34 -6.05 -10.62 -7.85
N ALA A 35 -5.34 -10.89 -6.75
CA ALA A 35 -5.18 -9.93 -5.66
C ALA A 35 -4.50 -8.63 -6.13
N VAL A 36 -3.43 -8.72 -6.93
CA VAL A 36 -2.76 -7.54 -7.52
C VAL A 36 -3.70 -6.75 -8.45
N ALA A 37 -4.49 -7.44 -9.28
CA ALA A 37 -5.46 -6.81 -10.16
C ALA A 37 -6.58 -6.10 -9.38
N LEU A 38 -7.04 -6.69 -8.26
CA LEU A 38 -8.02 -6.08 -7.35
C LEU A 38 -7.44 -4.85 -6.65
N LEU A 39 -6.20 -4.93 -6.15
CA LEU A 39 -5.50 -3.82 -5.53
C LEU A 39 -5.18 -2.67 -6.50
N GLY A 40 -5.13 -2.95 -7.80
CA GLY A 40 -5.06 -1.92 -8.84
C GLY A 40 -6.34 -1.09 -8.98
N LYS A 41 -7.47 -1.58 -8.42
CA LYS A 41 -8.79 -0.91 -8.41
C LYS A 41 -9.29 -0.75 -6.97
N THR A 42 -8.44 -0.21 -6.10
CA THR A 42 -8.65 -0.13 -4.65
C THR A 42 -9.99 0.53 -4.31
N ASP A 43 -10.37 1.61 -5.00
CA ASP A 43 -11.62 2.35 -4.73
C ASP A 43 -12.84 1.47 -4.98
N GLN A 44 -12.86 0.73 -6.10
CA GLN A 44 -13.95 -0.19 -6.42
C GLN A 44 -13.99 -1.38 -5.47
N LEU A 45 -12.81 -1.90 -5.10
CA LEU A 45 -12.66 -3.00 -4.17
C LEU A 45 -13.22 -2.63 -2.79
N LEU A 46 -12.80 -1.49 -2.24
CA LEU A 46 -13.29 -1.00 -0.95
C LEU A 46 -14.79 -0.72 -1.00
N GLY A 47 -15.29 -0.11 -2.07
CA GLY A 47 -16.71 0.14 -2.25
C GLY A 47 -17.54 -1.14 -2.18
N VAL A 48 -17.12 -2.22 -2.86
CA VAL A 48 -17.84 -3.52 -2.83
C VAL A 48 -17.77 -4.17 -1.46
N ILE A 49 -16.59 -4.17 -0.82
CA ILE A 49 -16.40 -4.77 0.49
C ILE A 49 -17.25 -4.04 1.54
N LEU A 50 -17.18 -2.71 1.56
CA LEU A 50 -17.94 -1.87 2.49
C LEU A 50 -19.46 -2.05 2.29
N LEU A 51 -19.92 -2.00 1.05
CA LEU A 51 -21.32 -2.17 0.70
C LEU A 51 -21.82 -3.56 1.09
N GLY A 52 -21.04 -4.61 0.79
CA GLY A 52 -21.35 -5.98 1.18
C GLY A 52 -21.41 -6.16 2.69
N ASN A 53 -20.43 -5.62 3.42
CA ASN A 53 -20.40 -5.68 4.88
C ASN A 53 -21.61 -4.97 5.52
N THR A 54 -21.91 -3.75 5.06
CA THR A 54 -23.04 -2.95 5.56
C THR A 54 -24.37 -3.63 5.28
N LEU A 55 -24.56 -4.17 4.08
CA LEU A 55 -25.80 -4.86 3.69
C LEU A 55 -26.02 -6.11 4.53
N VAL A 56 -24.98 -6.93 4.70
CA VAL A 56 -25.07 -8.15 5.53
C VAL A 56 -25.34 -7.82 6.99
N ASN A 57 -24.70 -6.80 7.53
CA ASN A 57 -24.92 -6.37 8.92
C ASN A 57 -26.33 -5.82 9.12
N SER A 58 -26.86 -5.05 8.16
CA SER A 58 -28.24 -4.53 8.22
C SER A 58 -29.28 -5.65 8.19
N VAL A 59 -29.10 -6.63 7.31
CA VAL A 59 -29.96 -7.81 7.24
C VAL A 59 -29.89 -8.63 8.52
N ALA A 60 -28.68 -8.84 9.06
CA ALA A 60 -28.48 -9.55 10.32
C ALA A 60 -29.20 -8.85 11.48
N ALA A 61 -29.07 -7.52 11.60
CA ALA A 61 -29.75 -6.74 12.63
C ALA A 61 -31.27 -6.83 12.51
N MET A 62 -31.83 -6.73 11.29
CA MET A 62 -33.26 -6.85 11.05
C MET A 62 -33.81 -8.24 11.41
N LEU A 63 -33.10 -9.30 11.01
CA LEU A 63 -33.49 -10.68 11.36
C LEU A 63 -33.45 -10.90 12.87
N THR A 64 -32.40 -10.42 13.53
CA THR A 64 -32.26 -10.54 14.97
C THR A 64 -33.39 -9.82 15.71
N GLY A 65 -33.73 -8.58 15.32
CA GLY A 65 -34.86 -7.84 15.87
C GLY A 65 -36.18 -8.61 15.70
N SER A 66 -36.43 -9.19 14.52
CA SER A 66 -37.60 -9.98 14.23
C SER A 66 -37.70 -11.25 15.09
N ILE A 67 -36.58 -11.93 15.29
CA ILE A 67 -36.48 -13.13 16.14
C ILE A 67 -36.71 -12.77 17.61
N ALA A 68 -36.07 -11.70 18.08
CA ALA A 68 -36.20 -11.23 19.45
C ALA A 68 -37.67 -10.90 19.80
N LEU A 69 -38.39 -10.21 18.90
CA LEU A 69 -39.81 -9.91 19.06
C LEU A 69 -40.68 -11.19 19.12
N ARG A 70 -40.35 -12.21 18.35
CA ARG A 70 -41.09 -13.48 18.35
C ARG A 70 -40.84 -14.32 19.60
N VAL A 71 -39.60 -14.31 20.12
CA VAL A 71 -39.20 -15.14 21.26
C VAL A 71 -39.56 -14.49 22.60
N PHE A 72 -39.32 -13.21 22.74
CA PHE A 72 -39.45 -12.48 24.00
C PHE A 72 -40.70 -11.61 24.07
N GLY A 73 -41.47 -11.52 22.98
CA GLY A 73 -42.66 -10.65 22.93
C GLY A 73 -42.30 -9.16 22.98
N HIS A 74 -43.16 -8.37 23.65
CA HIS A 74 -42.99 -6.92 23.76
C HIS A 74 -42.31 -6.46 25.07
N GLU A 75 -41.67 -7.35 25.79
CA GLU A 75 -40.91 -7.04 27.02
C GLU A 75 -39.71 -6.16 26.67
N LYS A 76 -39.75 -4.89 27.07
CA LYS A 76 -38.69 -3.89 26.71
C LYS A 76 -37.28 -4.31 27.16
N TRP A 77 -37.16 -4.81 28.38
CA TRP A 77 -35.87 -5.21 28.94
C TRP A 77 -35.23 -6.38 28.16
N ALA A 78 -36.05 -7.32 27.67
CA ALA A 78 -35.58 -8.47 26.92
C ALA A 78 -35.12 -8.07 25.52
N LEU A 79 -35.78 -7.10 24.88
CA LEU A 79 -35.33 -6.52 23.60
C LEU A 79 -34.01 -5.76 23.74
N GLU A 80 -33.86 -4.97 24.79
CA GLU A 80 -32.60 -4.22 25.04
C GLU A 80 -31.43 -5.14 25.35
N ALA A 81 -31.61 -6.12 26.22
CA ALA A 81 -30.61 -7.13 26.55
C ALA A 81 -30.24 -8.00 25.33
N GLY A 82 -31.25 -8.42 24.55
CA GLY A 82 -31.02 -9.17 23.31
C GLY A 82 -30.26 -8.36 22.26
N ALA A 83 -30.59 -7.08 22.08
CA ALA A 83 -29.87 -6.20 21.17
C ALA A 83 -28.41 -6.00 21.59
N LEU A 84 -28.15 -5.79 22.89
CA LEU A 84 -26.78 -5.68 23.43
C LEU A 84 -25.98 -6.96 23.19
N PHE A 85 -26.55 -8.12 23.49
CA PHE A 85 -25.91 -9.43 23.32
C PHE A 85 -25.55 -9.68 21.85
N VAL A 86 -26.49 -9.41 20.94
CA VAL A 86 -26.24 -9.60 19.52
C VAL A 86 -25.22 -8.61 18.99
N THR A 87 -25.30 -7.35 19.40
CA THR A 87 -24.28 -6.34 19.03
C THR A 87 -22.90 -6.80 19.49
N PHE A 88 -22.78 -7.29 20.71
CA PHE A 88 -21.50 -7.85 21.20
C PHE A 88 -21.02 -9.03 20.36
N CYS A 89 -21.91 -9.99 20.05
CA CYS A 89 -21.56 -11.14 19.21
C CYS A 89 -21.14 -10.71 17.79
N LEU A 90 -21.88 -9.78 17.17
CA LEU A 90 -21.51 -9.25 15.85
C LEU A 90 -20.14 -8.55 15.89
N LEU A 91 -19.91 -7.72 16.91
CA LEU A 91 -18.67 -6.98 17.06
C LEU A 91 -17.48 -7.93 17.24
N VAL A 92 -17.58 -8.92 18.11
CA VAL A 92 -16.49 -9.87 18.38
C VAL A 92 -16.28 -10.83 17.20
N PHE A 93 -17.33 -11.52 16.73
CA PHE A 93 -17.19 -12.60 15.76
C PHE A 93 -17.23 -12.13 14.29
N SER A 94 -17.92 -11.05 14.00
CA SER A 94 -18.05 -10.57 12.63
C SER A 94 -17.14 -9.40 12.27
N GLU A 95 -16.58 -8.71 13.25
CA GLU A 95 -15.75 -7.54 12.99
C GLU A 95 -14.33 -7.66 13.57
N ILE A 96 -14.18 -7.72 14.89
CA ILE A 96 -12.85 -7.68 15.54
C ILE A 96 -12.02 -8.91 15.17
N THR A 97 -12.53 -10.11 15.45
CA THR A 97 -11.78 -11.36 15.21
C THR A 97 -11.37 -11.53 13.75
N PRO A 98 -12.25 -11.32 12.74
CA PRO A 98 -11.88 -11.40 11.34
C PRO A 98 -10.86 -10.33 10.93
N LYS A 99 -10.96 -9.10 11.44
CA LYS A 99 -9.99 -8.03 11.16
C LYS A 99 -8.61 -8.37 11.71
N VAL A 100 -8.54 -8.88 12.93
CA VAL A 100 -7.27 -9.33 13.52
C VAL A 100 -6.67 -10.47 12.71
N ALA A 101 -7.47 -11.46 12.28
CA ALA A 101 -6.99 -12.54 11.41
C ALA A 101 -6.48 -12.00 10.06
N GLY A 102 -7.20 -11.03 9.46
CA GLY A 102 -6.80 -10.35 8.23
C GLY A 102 -5.47 -9.61 8.35
N ALA A 103 -5.24 -8.95 9.48
CA ALA A 103 -3.99 -8.24 9.76
C ALA A 103 -2.81 -9.19 10.06
N THR A 104 -3.09 -10.35 10.66
CA THR A 104 -2.04 -11.32 11.04
C THR A 104 -1.50 -12.09 9.83
N TYR A 105 -2.35 -12.47 8.88
CA TYR A 105 -1.98 -13.28 7.71
C TYR A 105 -2.42 -12.63 6.39
N PRO A 106 -2.03 -11.36 6.11
CA PRO A 106 -2.61 -10.58 5.04
C PRO A 106 -2.34 -11.17 3.64
N ASP A 107 -1.09 -11.54 3.34
CA ASP A 107 -0.72 -12.04 2.00
C ASP A 107 -1.39 -13.36 1.66
N TRP A 108 -1.42 -14.29 2.62
CA TRP A 108 -2.04 -15.61 2.44
C TRP A 108 -3.56 -15.51 2.24
N LEU A 109 -4.20 -14.64 3.01
CA LEU A 109 -5.62 -14.37 2.89
C LEU A 109 -5.95 -13.62 1.59
N ALA A 110 -5.18 -12.59 1.22
CA ALA A 110 -5.40 -11.83 0.00
C ALA A 110 -5.39 -12.71 -1.25
N VAL A 111 -4.46 -13.68 -1.33
CA VAL A 111 -4.37 -14.65 -2.44
C VAL A 111 -5.64 -15.50 -2.54
N ARG A 112 -6.20 -15.98 -1.42
CA ARG A 112 -7.40 -16.83 -1.41
C ARG A 112 -8.68 -16.05 -1.63
N ILE A 113 -8.79 -14.91 -0.97
CA ILE A 113 -9.93 -13.99 -1.05
C ILE A 113 -10.08 -13.44 -2.48
N GLY A 114 -8.96 -13.23 -3.19
CA GLY A 114 -8.95 -12.78 -4.57
C GLY A 114 -9.83 -13.60 -5.52
N TYR A 115 -9.93 -14.91 -5.31
CA TYR A 115 -10.80 -15.78 -6.12
C TYR A 115 -12.29 -15.48 -5.91
N ILE A 116 -12.70 -15.14 -4.69
CA ILE A 116 -14.09 -14.86 -4.32
C ILE A 116 -14.46 -13.41 -4.66
N LEU A 117 -13.57 -12.47 -4.36
CA LEU A 117 -13.82 -11.05 -4.61
C LEU A 117 -13.85 -10.70 -6.10
N THR A 118 -13.10 -11.40 -6.95
CA THR A 118 -13.08 -11.11 -8.39
C THR A 118 -14.46 -11.26 -9.04
N PRO A 119 -15.18 -12.39 -8.93
CA PRO A 119 -16.53 -12.51 -9.45
C PRO A 119 -17.51 -11.60 -8.74
N LEU A 120 -17.37 -11.43 -7.42
CA LEU A 120 -18.23 -10.55 -6.63
C LEU A 120 -18.14 -9.09 -7.10
N LEU A 121 -16.93 -8.61 -7.35
CA LEU A 121 -16.69 -7.25 -7.86
C LEU A 121 -17.34 -7.06 -9.24
N ARG A 122 -17.34 -8.09 -10.09
CA ARG A 122 -17.99 -8.04 -11.41
C ARG A 122 -19.50 -7.93 -11.28
N VAL A 123 -20.11 -8.69 -10.37
CA VAL A 123 -21.56 -8.65 -10.11
C VAL A 123 -21.98 -7.35 -9.43
N ALA A 124 -21.17 -6.86 -8.49
CA ALA A 124 -21.44 -5.62 -7.75
C ALA A 124 -21.10 -4.34 -8.56
N TYR A 125 -20.42 -4.46 -9.69
CA TYR A 125 -20.00 -3.31 -10.50
C TYR A 125 -21.09 -2.30 -10.79
N PRO A 126 -22.32 -2.69 -11.26
CA PRO A 126 -23.39 -1.73 -11.52
C PRO A 126 -23.83 -0.96 -10.27
N VAL A 127 -23.81 -1.61 -9.11
CA VAL A 127 -24.18 -0.97 -7.83
C VAL A 127 -23.10 0.03 -7.40
N VAL A 128 -21.82 -0.36 -7.52
CA VAL A 128 -20.69 0.54 -7.22
C VAL A 128 -20.67 1.73 -8.18
N TRP A 129 -20.94 1.52 -9.45
CA TRP A 129 -21.08 2.60 -10.42
C TRP A 129 -22.19 3.58 -10.03
N PHE A 130 -23.33 3.06 -9.62
CA PHE A 130 -24.47 3.88 -9.15
C PHE A 130 -24.09 4.69 -7.91
N VAL A 131 -23.45 4.08 -6.91
CA VAL A 131 -22.99 4.77 -5.69
C VAL A 131 -21.96 5.86 -6.04
N ASN A 132 -21.01 5.56 -6.91
CA ASN A 132 -19.99 6.53 -7.33
C ASN A 132 -20.59 7.75 -8.05
N LEU A 133 -21.75 7.61 -8.68
CA LEU A 133 -22.49 8.75 -9.27
C LEU A 133 -22.85 9.81 -8.22
N PHE A 134 -23.06 9.42 -6.98
CA PHE A 134 -23.31 10.34 -5.85
C PHE A 134 -22.04 10.75 -5.12
N VAL A 135 -21.08 9.85 -5.00
CA VAL A 135 -19.84 10.10 -4.24
C VAL A 135 -18.95 11.13 -4.96
N GLN A 136 -18.82 11.05 -6.27
CA GLN A 136 -17.97 11.97 -7.04
C GLN A 136 -18.41 13.44 -6.93
N PRO A 137 -19.69 13.80 -7.11
CA PRO A 137 -20.14 15.18 -6.90
C PRO A 137 -19.93 15.66 -5.46
N LEU A 138 -20.15 14.79 -4.48
CA LEU A 138 -19.96 15.12 -3.07
C LEU A 138 -18.49 15.43 -2.76
N LEU A 139 -17.54 14.61 -3.28
CA LEU A 139 -16.11 14.85 -3.15
C LEU A 139 -15.67 16.13 -3.86
N SER A 140 -16.25 16.42 -5.04
CA SER A 140 -15.95 17.66 -5.76
C SER A 140 -16.44 18.89 -5.02
N LEU A 141 -17.61 18.81 -4.37
CA LEU A 141 -18.17 19.87 -3.53
C LEU A 141 -17.27 20.16 -2.30
N LEU A 142 -16.67 19.11 -1.73
CA LEU A 142 -15.74 19.21 -0.60
C LEU A 142 -14.32 19.61 -1.03
N HIS A 143 -14.08 19.91 -2.32
CA HIS A 143 -12.76 20.18 -2.91
C HIS A 143 -11.73 19.05 -2.67
N LEU A 144 -12.19 17.85 -2.30
CA LEU A 144 -11.39 16.64 -2.14
C LEU A 144 -11.37 15.91 -3.49
N GLN A 145 -10.57 16.39 -4.44
CA GLN A 145 -10.37 15.63 -5.67
C GLN A 145 -9.54 14.39 -5.34
N PRO A 146 -10.08 13.18 -5.52
CA PRO A 146 -9.25 12.00 -5.49
C PRO A 146 -8.23 12.17 -6.62
N LYS A 147 -6.95 12.21 -6.28
CA LYS A 147 -5.89 12.14 -7.29
C LYS A 147 -6.14 10.84 -8.07
N ALA A 148 -6.74 11.00 -9.25
CA ALA A 148 -7.01 9.90 -10.16
C ALA A 148 -5.67 9.24 -10.49
N GLY A 149 -5.55 7.99 -10.12
CA GLY A 149 -4.37 7.19 -10.38
C GLY A 149 -3.43 7.15 -9.17
N HIS A 150 -3.55 6.09 -8.40
CA HIS A 150 -2.36 5.46 -7.90
C HIS A 150 -1.62 4.92 -9.11
N GLU A 151 -1.13 5.81 -9.99
CA GLU A 151 0.06 5.50 -10.73
C GLU A 151 1.03 5.01 -9.68
N SER A 152 1.45 3.76 -9.85
CA SER A 152 2.48 3.12 -9.06
C SER A 152 3.42 4.21 -8.57
N SER A 153 3.32 4.52 -7.29
CA SER A 153 4.17 5.53 -6.67
C SER A 153 5.60 5.13 -7.00
N ARG A 154 6.14 5.75 -8.01
CA ARG A 154 7.58 5.76 -8.19
C ARG A 154 8.03 6.42 -6.91
N LEU A 155 8.63 5.64 -6.04
CA LEU A 155 9.26 6.16 -4.85
C LEU A 155 10.14 7.32 -5.30
N SER A 156 10.00 8.49 -4.71
CA SER A 156 10.92 9.56 -4.97
C SER A 156 12.33 9.12 -4.55
N PRO A 157 13.40 9.67 -5.11
CA PRO A 157 14.75 9.35 -4.69
C PRO A 157 14.93 9.46 -3.16
N GLU A 158 14.28 10.45 -2.53
CA GLU A 158 14.29 10.66 -1.09
C GLU A 158 13.56 9.54 -0.33
N GLU A 159 12.40 9.10 -0.83
CA GLU A 159 11.66 7.96 -0.24
C GLU A 159 12.45 6.67 -0.38
N LEU A 160 13.12 6.46 -1.54
CA LEU A 160 13.96 5.29 -1.77
C LEU A 160 15.17 5.29 -0.82
N ARG A 161 15.81 6.46 -0.62
CA ARG A 161 16.88 6.65 0.37
C ARG A 161 16.41 6.33 1.78
N GLY A 162 15.18 6.76 2.15
CA GLY A 162 14.55 6.45 3.42
C GLY A 162 14.39 4.93 3.63
N VAL A 163 13.88 4.22 2.63
CA VAL A 163 13.73 2.76 2.67
C VAL A 163 15.08 2.05 2.83
N VAL A 164 16.16 2.51 2.14
CA VAL A 164 17.49 1.95 2.28
C VAL A 164 18.06 2.19 3.68
N LEU A 165 17.82 3.36 4.29
CA LEU A 165 18.23 3.67 5.65
C LEU A 165 17.49 2.80 6.68
N GLU A 166 16.19 2.59 6.52
CA GLU A 166 15.36 1.81 7.42
C GLU A 166 15.61 0.29 7.31
N SER A 167 16.04 -0.17 6.14
CA SER A 167 16.36 -1.57 5.85
C SER A 167 17.63 -2.10 6.54
N GLY A 168 18.16 -1.42 7.53
CA GLY A 168 19.46 -1.69 8.18
C GLY A 168 19.64 -3.09 8.77
N ARG A 169 18.55 -3.89 8.92
CA ARG A 169 18.62 -5.30 9.35
C ARG A 169 18.74 -6.31 8.22
N PHE A 170 18.40 -5.91 6.99
CA PHE A 170 18.31 -6.83 5.84
C PHE A 170 19.43 -6.61 4.82
N ILE A 171 20.03 -5.42 4.78
CA ILE A 171 21.10 -5.07 3.84
C ILE A 171 22.42 -4.99 4.60
N PRO A 172 23.46 -5.75 4.18
CA PRO A 172 24.81 -5.64 4.76
C PRO A 172 25.29 -4.19 4.69
N GLN A 173 26.01 -3.76 5.74
CA GLN A 173 26.45 -2.37 5.89
C GLN A 173 27.24 -1.84 4.68
N GLN A 174 28.07 -2.69 4.07
CA GLN A 174 28.84 -2.35 2.86
C GLN A 174 27.91 -2.04 1.67
N HIS A 175 26.88 -2.86 1.43
CA HIS A 175 25.95 -2.62 0.33
C HIS A 175 25.09 -1.38 0.57
N ARG A 176 24.72 -1.12 1.83
CA ARG A 176 23.96 0.07 2.20
C ARG A 176 24.75 1.36 1.93
N SER A 177 26.05 1.40 2.29
CA SER A 177 26.89 2.57 2.00
C SER A 177 27.04 2.82 0.51
N ILE A 178 27.19 1.77 -0.30
CA ILE A 178 27.27 1.89 -1.76
C ILE A 178 25.98 2.49 -2.33
N LEU A 179 24.81 2.01 -1.87
CA LEU A 179 23.50 2.53 -2.31
C LEU A 179 23.31 3.99 -1.91
N LEU A 180 23.73 4.38 -0.71
CA LEU A 180 23.63 5.76 -0.24
C LEU A 180 24.55 6.68 -1.05
N ASN A 181 25.79 6.27 -1.30
CA ASN A 181 26.73 7.02 -2.13
C ASN A 181 26.22 7.16 -3.58
N LEU A 182 25.50 6.15 -4.09
CA LEU A 182 24.87 6.25 -5.42
C LEU A 182 23.85 7.37 -5.50
N PHE A 183 23.04 7.58 -4.44
CA PHE A 183 22.11 8.71 -4.38
C PHE A 183 22.82 10.07 -4.27
N GLU A 184 23.99 10.12 -3.66
CA GLU A 184 24.81 11.32 -3.57
C GLU A 184 25.44 11.68 -4.91
N LEU A 185 25.80 10.68 -5.73
CA LEU A 185 26.33 10.90 -7.09
C LEU A 185 25.36 11.69 -8.00
N GLU A 186 24.03 11.51 -7.82
CA GLU A 186 23.03 12.24 -8.60
C GLU A 186 23.03 13.76 -8.30
N GLN A 187 23.55 14.16 -7.13
CA GLN A 187 23.62 15.56 -6.70
C GLN A 187 24.96 16.21 -7.07
N LEU A 188 25.96 15.42 -7.48
CA LEU A 188 27.27 15.96 -7.85
C LEU A 188 27.18 16.72 -9.17
N THR A 189 27.69 17.94 -9.15
CA THR A 189 27.82 18.80 -10.34
C THR A 189 29.23 18.70 -10.92
N VAL A 190 29.38 19.16 -12.15
CA VAL A 190 30.72 19.25 -12.78
C VAL A 190 31.63 20.16 -11.97
N GLU A 191 31.07 21.19 -11.33
CA GLU A 191 31.80 22.13 -10.47
C GLU A 191 32.42 21.43 -9.25
N ASP A 192 31.75 20.42 -8.68
CA ASP A 192 32.23 19.68 -7.50
C ASP A 192 33.42 18.76 -7.79
N ILE A 193 33.62 18.36 -9.07
CA ILE A 193 34.64 17.40 -9.47
C ILE A 193 35.69 17.98 -10.43
N MET A 194 35.47 19.18 -10.95
CA MET A 194 36.44 19.83 -11.85
C MET A 194 37.62 20.39 -11.09
N THR A 195 38.77 20.34 -11.70
CA THR A 195 39.96 21.06 -11.21
C THR A 195 39.82 22.54 -11.54
N PRO A 196 39.76 23.44 -10.54
CA PRO A 196 39.70 24.88 -10.78
C PRO A 196 40.90 25.35 -11.62
N ARG A 197 40.68 26.35 -12.48
CA ARG A 197 41.70 26.84 -13.37
C ARG A 197 43.02 27.23 -12.66
N GLY A 198 42.91 27.67 -11.39
CA GLY A 198 44.08 28.07 -10.59
C GLY A 198 44.93 26.91 -10.10
N GLU A 199 44.37 25.68 -10.11
CA GLU A 199 45.03 24.45 -9.65
C GLU A 199 45.50 23.59 -10.84
N ILE A 200 45.23 24.02 -12.08
CA ILE A 200 45.72 23.31 -13.27
C ILE A 200 47.22 23.54 -13.40
N GLU A 201 47.98 22.46 -13.23
CA GLU A 201 49.42 22.47 -13.51
C GLU A 201 49.62 22.61 -15.02
N SER A 202 50.36 23.60 -15.44
CA SER A 202 50.70 23.83 -16.85
C SER A 202 52.20 23.84 -17.06
N ILE A 203 52.64 23.20 -18.14
CA ILE A 203 54.04 23.18 -18.53
C ILE A 203 54.25 24.11 -19.70
N ASP A 204 55.21 25.03 -19.55
CA ASP A 204 55.60 25.89 -20.67
C ASP A 204 56.52 25.09 -21.62
N ILE A 205 55.98 24.81 -22.82
CA ILE A 205 56.73 24.06 -23.87
C ILE A 205 57.99 24.81 -24.35
N ALA A 206 58.06 26.11 -24.16
CA ALA A 206 59.21 26.92 -24.53
C ALA A 206 60.35 26.91 -23.47
N ALA A 207 60.05 26.31 -22.29
CA ALA A 207 61.07 26.22 -21.22
C ALA A 207 62.17 25.21 -21.56
N PRO A 208 63.39 25.34 -20.94
CA PRO A 208 64.48 24.38 -21.09
C PRO A 208 64.04 22.98 -20.63
N ILE A 209 64.50 21.94 -21.33
CA ILE A 209 64.14 20.53 -21.09
C ILE A 209 64.39 20.10 -19.62
N ASP A 210 65.43 20.59 -19.01
CA ASP A 210 65.78 20.24 -17.61
C ASP A 210 64.76 20.84 -16.62
N ALA A 211 64.27 22.05 -16.86
CA ALA A 211 63.17 22.64 -16.07
C ALA A 211 61.85 21.92 -16.23
N ILE A 212 61.51 21.47 -17.45
CA ILE A 212 60.34 20.63 -17.71
C ILE A 212 60.42 19.30 -16.97
N LYS A 213 61.61 18.65 -16.96
CA LYS A 213 61.79 17.40 -16.23
C LYS A 213 61.65 17.56 -14.71
N GLU A 214 62.18 18.65 -14.16
CA GLU A 214 62.06 18.94 -12.73
C GLU A 214 60.62 19.21 -12.34
N GLN A 215 59.87 19.97 -13.16
CA GLN A 215 58.42 20.21 -12.94
C GLN A 215 57.60 18.92 -13.04
N LEU A 216 57.89 18.05 -14.01
CA LEU A 216 57.20 16.75 -14.14
C LEU A 216 57.53 15.80 -12.97
N ALA A 217 58.74 15.87 -12.43
CA ALA A 217 59.14 15.04 -11.29
C ALA A 217 58.47 15.47 -9.97
N THR A 218 58.03 16.71 -9.88
CA THR A 218 57.34 17.29 -8.71
C THR A 218 55.79 17.32 -8.88
N SER A 219 55.29 17.07 -10.08
CA SER A 219 53.85 16.97 -10.36
C SER A 219 53.25 15.74 -9.69
N PHE A 220 52.10 15.92 -9.06
CA PHE A 220 51.36 14.86 -8.35
C PHE A 220 50.28 14.18 -9.22
N HIS A 221 50.33 14.31 -10.52
CA HIS A 221 49.38 13.69 -11.47
C HIS A 221 50.05 12.59 -12.28
#